data_b1cb35fcc577dd353719b2e688118fd6
#
_entry.id   b1cb35fcc577dd353719b2e688118fd6
#
_cell.length_a   1.000
_cell.length_b   1.000
_cell.length_c   1.000
_cell.angle_alpha   90.00
_cell.angle_beta   90.00
_cell.angle_gamma   90.00
#
_symmetry.space_group_name_H-M   'P 1'
#
loop_
_entity.id
_entity.type
_entity.pdbx_description
1 polymer ?
#
loop_
_entity_poly.entity_id
_entity_poly.type
_entity_poly.pdbx_seq_one_letter_code
_entity_poly.pdbx_strand_id
1 'polypeptide(L)'
;LGILLVDENAIETHGTWNNIARDKNATKLCLPGDDKKYEEITIARGRGMYERDKNHASIIMFSLGNESYSGENFRALYRFFKERDPEVLLHYEGCSSRKDYADLSDATSRMYPTPKQVKKILKKDPETPFMLCEYAHAMGNSNGNLDEYLALLAYPNFMFGFIWDFVDQGLYYDGKLCFGGDTKAYPDDDNFNANGILCSDRKENAKMETVKYYYSKVQASLDEKRILIINGRNTLSTEDLSFVYELYEDGDKVLSHPFSLTVLPHTEKEYQVPDYDYKEGKTYIQQLIVGKKDVSEEFPEGTLLYSKRHSLFRPFDKTGHIVTHKKEKGLEAFASTLHLTVKKDDFVVSFYKPMGMRGTLDYIALGEEPLLQKRVTPMLYRPCTDNDRMIESFFHAPY
;
A
#
# COMPACT_ATOMS: atom_id res chain seq x y z
N LEU A 1 11.49 -6.46 -22.06
CA LEU A 1 10.44 -6.42 -21.04
C LEU A 1 9.94 -5.02 -20.72
N GLY A 2 10.72 -3.95 -21.03
CA GLY A 2 10.32 -2.55 -20.82
C GLY A 2 10.29 -2.10 -19.35
N ILE A 3 10.94 -2.84 -18.45
CA ILE A 3 11.10 -2.47 -17.04
C ILE A 3 12.37 -1.63 -16.91
N LEU A 4 12.23 -0.45 -16.31
CA LEU A 4 13.36 0.41 -15.97
C LEU A 4 13.84 0.06 -14.55
N LEU A 5 15.15 0.11 -14.35
CA LEU A 5 15.79 -0.31 -13.10
C LEU A 5 16.62 0.84 -12.49
N VAL A 6 16.64 0.88 -11.18
CA VAL A 6 17.68 1.55 -10.39
C VAL A 6 18.54 0.45 -9.79
N ASP A 7 19.81 0.43 -10.14
CA ASP A 7 20.76 -0.56 -9.60
C ASP A 7 21.41 -0.01 -8.35
N GLU A 8 21.32 -0.78 -7.25
CA GLU A 8 21.76 -0.30 -5.94
C GLU A 8 23.01 -1.01 -5.45
N ASN A 9 23.95 -0.21 -5.00
CA ASN A 9 25.22 -0.68 -4.45
C ASN A 9 25.03 -1.36 -3.09
N ALA A 10 25.66 -2.50 -2.91
CA ALA A 10 25.59 -3.31 -1.68
C ALA A 10 26.35 -2.65 -0.51
N ILE A 11 25.93 -1.45 -0.11
CA ILE A 11 26.37 -0.75 1.10
C ILE A 11 25.16 -0.47 1.96
N GLU A 12 25.09 -1.17 3.08
CA GLU A 12 24.07 -1.00 4.12
C GLU A 12 24.71 -1.23 5.49
N THR A 13 24.69 -0.22 6.33
CA THR A 13 25.35 -0.25 7.65
C THR A 13 24.44 0.31 8.74
N HIS A 14 23.15 0.08 8.61
CA HIS A 14 22.06 0.59 9.42
C HIS A 14 22.34 0.54 10.93
N GLY A 15 22.83 -0.59 11.45
CA GLY A 15 23.15 -0.76 12.86
C GLY A 15 24.18 0.24 13.41
N THR A 16 24.98 0.85 12.56
CA THR A 16 25.98 1.82 13.00
C THR A 16 25.41 3.22 13.22
N TRP A 17 24.43 3.64 12.43
CA TRP A 17 23.83 4.98 12.56
C TRP A 17 22.64 5.04 13.50
N ASN A 18 22.02 3.92 13.84
CA ASN A 18 21.01 3.87 14.90
C ASN A 18 21.52 4.41 16.24
N ASN A 19 22.83 4.35 16.46
CA ASN A 19 23.46 4.93 17.65
C ASN A 19 23.52 6.46 17.63
N ILE A 20 23.42 7.09 16.45
CA ILE A 20 23.52 8.56 16.28
C ILE A 20 22.29 9.26 16.84
N ALA A 21 21.13 8.67 16.74
CA ALA A 21 19.90 9.27 17.26
C ALA A 21 19.99 9.58 18.77
N ARG A 22 20.97 8.95 19.48
CA ARG A 22 21.21 9.10 20.92
C ARG A 22 22.36 10.03 21.26
N ASP A 23 23.33 10.25 20.33
CA ASP A 23 24.50 11.10 20.56
C ASP A 23 24.90 11.86 19.30
N LYS A 24 24.86 13.19 19.35
CA LYS A 24 25.28 14.07 18.25
C LYS A 24 26.75 13.92 17.84
N ASN A 25 27.60 13.35 18.68
CA ASN A 25 29.01 13.07 18.38
C ASN A 25 29.24 11.70 17.76
N ALA A 26 28.21 10.84 17.72
CA ALA A 26 28.29 9.48 17.19
C ALA A 26 28.41 9.42 15.67
N THR A 27 28.30 10.58 14.94
CA THR A 27 28.50 10.65 13.48
C THR A 27 29.86 10.09 13.03
N LYS A 28 30.88 10.14 13.91
CA LYS A 28 32.20 9.56 13.65
C LYS A 28 32.22 8.02 13.70
N LEU A 29 31.20 7.42 14.26
CA LEU A 29 31.08 5.96 14.39
C LEU A 29 30.22 5.32 13.30
N CYS A 30 29.64 6.14 12.42
CA CYS A 30 28.86 5.63 11.30
C CYS A 30 29.75 5.11 10.19
N LEU A 31 29.36 3.97 9.64
CA LEU A 31 30.03 3.36 8.52
C LEU A 31 29.28 3.62 7.21
N PRO A 32 30.00 3.81 6.10
CA PRO A 32 31.43 4.03 5.99
C PRO A 32 31.85 5.45 6.44
N GLY A 33 30.92 6.41 6.59
CA GLY A 33 31.11 7.74 7.13
C GLY A 33 32.29 8.50 6.51
N ASP A 34 33.06 9.15 7.41
CA ASP A 34 34.18 10.00 7.02
C ASP A 34 35.56 9.33 7.25
N ASP A 35 35.59 8.12 7.82
CA ASP A 35 36.84 7.43 8.12
C ASP A 35 37.48 6.89 6.84
N LYS A 36 38.61 7.50 6.46
CA LYS A 36 39.31 7.24 5.20
C LYS A 36 39.72 5.77 4.99
N LYS A 37 39.82 4.98 6.06
CA LYS A 37 40.14 3.55 5.94
C LYS A 37 39.03 2.74 5.19
N TYR A 38 37.80 3.27 5.10
CA TYR A 38 36.70 2.65 4.38
C TYR A 38 36.54 3.18 2.94
N GLU A 39 37.29 4.18 2.51
CA GLU A 39 37.15 4.78 1.18
C GLU A 39 37.36 3.76 0.06
N GLU A 40 38.44 3.00 0.12
CA GLU A 40 38.79 2.02 -0.92
C GLU A 40 37.71 0.93 -1.06
N ILE A 41 37.24 0.37 0.05
CA ILE A 41 36.20 -0.68 0.03
C ILE A 41 34.86 -0.12 -0.45
N THR A 42 34.54 1.13 -0.10
CA THR A 42 33.33 1.83 -0.57
C THR A 42 33.35 1.99 -2.08
N ILE A 43 34.46 2.49 -2.63
CA ILE A 43 34.65 2.65 -4.08
C ILE A 43 34.65 1.27 -4.77
N ALA A 44 35.32 0.27 -4.19
CA ALA A 44 35.43 -1.06 -4.78
C ALA A 44 34.06 -1.72 -4.98
N ARG A 45 33.15 -1.55 -4.02
CA ARG A 45 31.76 -2.04 -4.14
C ARG A 45 31.01 -1.39 -5.30
N GLY A 46 31.00 -0.06 -5.36
CA GLY A 46 30.35 0.67 -6.45
C GLY A 46 31.00 0.41 -7.81
N ARG A 47 32.33 0.26 -7.84
CA ARG A 47 33.05 -0.15 -9.06
C ARG A 47 32.57 -1.52 -9.55
N GLY A 48 32.48 -2.50 -8.65
CA GLY A 48 32.03 -3.85 -9.00
C GLY A 48 30.64 -3.86 -9.62
N MET A 49 29.69 -3.11 -9.06
CA MET A 49 28.36 -2.92 -9.61
C MET A 49 28.41 -2.22 -10.98
N TYR A 50 29.00 -1.04 -11.05
CA TYR A 50 29.06 -0.23 -12.28
C TYR A 50 29.70 -0.96 -13.45
N GLU A 51 30.88 -1.57 -13.27
CA GLU A 51 31.59 -2.26 -14.36
C GLU A 51 30.84 -3.50 -14.85
N ARG A 52 30.08 -4.17 -14.00
CA ARG A 52 29.23 -5.29 -14.37
C ARG A 52 28.02 -4.84 -15.18
N ASP A 53 27.35 -3.73 -14.75
CA ASP A 53 25.97 -3.46 -15.14
C ASP A 53 25.80 -2.21 -16.04
N LYS A 54 26.82 -1.38 -16.23
CA LYS A 54 26.80 -0.14 -17.04
C LYS A 54 26.29 -0.28 -18.48
N ASN A 55 26.32 -1.46 -19.05
CA ASN A 55 25.88 -1.73 -20.42
C ASN A 55 24.43 -2.23 -20.52
N HIS A 56 23.71 -2.33 -19.41
CA HIS A 56 22.32 -2.69 -19.42
C HIS A 56 21.43 -1.46 -19.64
N ALA A 57 20.82 -1.36 -20.82
CA ALA A 57 20.00 -0.21 -21.21
C ALA A 57 18.73 -0.03 -20.32
N SER A 58 18.35 -1.02 -19.53
CA SER A 58 17.27 -0.92 -18.56
C SER A 58 17.63 -0.14 -17.31
N ILE A 59 18.92 -0.01 -16.99
CA ILE A 59 19.39 0.74 -15.83
C ILE A 59 19.42 2.23 -16.18
N ILE A 60 18.57 2.99 -15.50
CA ILE A 60 18.42 4.43 -15.73
C ILE A 60 19.10 5.28 -14.64
N MET A 61 19.47 4.65 -13.52
CA MET A 61 20.07 5.32 -12.37
C MET A 61 20.83 4.30 -11.53
N PHE A 62 21.90 4.72 -10.88
CA PHE A 62 22.58 3.94 -9.85
C PHE A 62 22.34 4.54 -8.48
N SER A 63 22.03 3.70 -7.49
CA SER A 63 21.94 4.10 -6.09
C SER A 63 23.27 3.78 -5.36
N LEU A 64 23.77 4.74 -4.60
CA LEU A 64 25.06 4.60 -3.91
C LEU A 64 25.00 3.64 -2.72
N GLY A 65 23.82 3.32 -2.23
CA GLY A 65 23.59 2.39 -1.12
C GLY A 65 22.36 2.74 -0.31
N ASN A 66 22.15 2.02 0.78
CA ASN A 66 21.03 2.14 1.67
C ASN A 66 21.47 2.36 3.12
N GLU A 67 20.70 3.13 3.89
CA GLU A 67 20.75 3.29 5.35
C GLU A 67 22.17 3.28 5.96
N SER A 68 23.10 4.03 5.35
CA SER A 68 24.53 4.03 5.73
C SER A 68 25.06 5.40 6.12
N TYR A 69 24.20 6.37 6.28
CA TYR A 69 24.52 7.73 6.67
C TYR A 69 25.60 8.42 5.82
N SER A 70 25.26 9.52 5.16
CA SER A 70 26.15 10.24 4.23
C SER A 70 27.46 10.69 4.88
N GLY A 71 28.55 10.64 4.10
CA GLY A 71 29.88 11.04 4.52
C GLY A 71 30.86 11.18 3.36
N GLU A 72 32.12 11.49 3.66
CA GLU A 72 33.16 11.69 2.65
C GLU A 72 33.43 10.44 1.80
N ASN A 73 33.23 9.25 2.34
CA ASN A 73 33.38 8.02 1.57
C ASN A 73 32.29 7.86 0.49
N PHE A 74 31.06 8.33 0.74
CA PHE A 74 30.04 8.42 -0.30
C PHE A 74 30.34 9.52 -1.31
N ARG A 75 30.96 10.64 -0.89
CA ARG A 75 31.42 11.68 -1.81
C ARG A 75 32.53 11.16 -2.74
N ALA A 76 33.45 10.35 -2.23
CA ALA A 76 34.47 9.69 -3.04
C ALA A 76 33.86 8.70 -4.04
N LEU A 77 32.86 7.93 -3.60
CA LEU A 77 32.09 7.04 -4.47
C LEU A 77 31.33 7.80 -5.56
N TYR A 78 30.65 8.89 -5.22
CA TYR A 78 29.96 9.77 -6.18
C TYR A 78 30.94 10.29 -7.26
N ARG A 79 32.09 10.79 -6.86
CA ARG A 79 33.14 11.25 -7.78
C ARG A 79 33.59 10.11 -8.71
N PHE A 80 33.79 8.92 -8.18
CA PHE A 80 34.14 7.74 -8.96
C PHE A 80 33.18 7.51 -10.13
N PHE A 81 31.87 7.61 -9.92
CA PHE A 81 30.87 7.45 -10.96
C PHE A 81 30.91 8.60 -11.97
N LYS A 82 30.88 9.85 -11.49
CA LYS A 82 30.84 11.05 -12.35
C LYS A 82 32.12 11.24 -13.17
N GLU A 83 33.29 10.76 -12.73
CA GLU A 83 34.51 10.74 -13.50
C GLU A 83 34.51 9.77 -14.68
N ARG A 84 33.70 8.69 -14.58
CA ARG A 84 33.55 7.69 -15.63
C ARG A 84 32.45 8.01 -16.61
N ASP A 85 31.38 8.53 -16.10
CA ASP A 85 30.20 8.92 -16.86
C ASP A 85 29.60 10.17 -16.20
N PRO A 86 29.90 11.37 -16.72
CA PRO A 86 29.35 12.62 -16.18
C PRO A 86 27.80 12.70 -16.23
N GLU A 87 27.18 11.99 -17.17
CA GLU A 87 25.73 12.00 -17.39
C GLU A 87 24.99 10.95 -16.57
N VAL A 88 25.69 10.04 -15.90
CA VAL A 88 25.04 8.99 -15.10
C VAL A 88 24.19 9.60 -13.99
N LEU A 89 22.95 9.14 -13.88
CA LEU A 89 22.08 9.57 -12.79
C LEU A 89 22.42 8.76 -11.53
N LEU A 90 22.59 9.47 -10.44
CA LEU A 90 22.92 8.89 -9.13
C LEU A 90 21.86 9.23 -8.10
N HIS A 91 21.60 8.28 -7.24
CA HIS A 91 20.70 8.42 -6.10
C HIS A 91 21.40 8.00 -4.81
N TYR A 92 21.03 8.66 -3.72
CA TYR A 92 21.36 8.22 -2.37
C TYR A 92 20.34 8.75 -1.36
N GLU A 93 19.61 7.86 -0.69
CA GLU A 93 18.56 8.22 0.27
C GLU A 93 19.12 8.92 1.52
N GLY A 94 20.33 8.56 1.97
CA GLY A 94 20.99 9.13 3.14
C GLY A 94 21.22 10.64 3.05
N CYS A 95 21.19 11.24 1.85
CA CYS A 95 21.21 12.69 1.65
C CYS A 95 20.04 13.39 2.33
N SER A 96 18.94 12.70 2.55
CA SER A 96 17.78 13.22 3.27
C SER A 96 18.07 13.57 4.74
N SER A 97 19.02 12.86 5.34
CA SER A 97 19.43 13.03 6.75
C SER A 97 20.58 14.02 6.92
N ARG A 98 21.41 14.22 5.88
CA ARG A 98 22.58 15.08 5.89
C ARG A 98 22.56 16.07 4.72
N LYS A 99 22.08 17.28 4.98
CA LYS A 99 21.97 18.36 3.96
C LYS A 99 23.31 18.76 3.33
N ASP A 100 24.42 18.61 4.05
CA ASP A 100 25.77 18.90 3.56
C ASP A 100 26.20 17.96 2.42
N TYR A 101 25.46 16.89 2.20
CA TYR A 101 25.68 15.88 1.17
C TYR A 101 24.51 15.76 0.19
N ALA A 102 23.63 16.77 0.14
CA ALA A 102 22.46 16.75 -0.76
C ALA A 102 22.88 16.71 -2.24
N ASP A 103 24.07 17.15 -2.55
CA ASP A 103 24.69 17.14 -3.88
C ASP A 103 25.14 15.75 -4.37
N LEU A 104 25.05 14.72 -3.53
CA LEU A 104 25.38 13.34 -3.90
C LEU A 104 24.21 12.58 -4.55
N SER A 105 23.11 13.25 -4.82
CA SER A 105 21.94 12.63 -5.43
C SER A 105 21.28 13.58 -6.44
N ASP A 106 21.02 13.07 -7.64
CA ASP A 106 20.37 13.82 -8.72
C ASP A 106 18.83 13.91 -8.51
N ALA A 107 18.29 13.16 -7.54
CA ALA A 107 16.89 13.21 -7.13
C ALA A 107 16.78 13.20 -5.60
N THR A 108 15.79 13.91 -5.06
CA THR A 108 15.46 13.77 -3.65
C THR A 108 14.60 12.54 -3.42
N SER A 109 14.74 11.93 -2.26
CA SER A 109 13.93 10.75 -1.90
C SER A 109 13.53 10.71 -0.44
N ARG A 110 12.58 9.83 -0.14
CA ARG A 110 12.16 9.50 1.24
C ARG A 110 11.71 8.05 1.32
N MET A 111 11.95 7.45 2.49
CA MET A 111 11.34 6.18 2.90
C MET A 111 10.01 6.44 3.59
N TYR A 112 8.98 5.73 3.23
CA TYR A 112 7.65 5.65 3.88
C TYR A 112 6.97 6.98 4.24
N PRO A 113 7.12 8.08 3.49
CA PRO A 113 6.35 9.27 3.77
C PRO A 113 4.89 9.04 3.39
N THR A 114 3.97 9.62 4.13
CA THR A 114 2.54 9.57 3.76
C THR A 114 2.30 10.34 2.44
N PRO A 115 1.25 10.01 1.65
CA PRO A 115 0.92 10.74 0.43
C PRO A 115 0.78 12.25 0.64
N LYS A 116 0.24 12.66 1.80
CA LYS A 116 0.13 14.08 2.18
C LYS A 116 1.49 14.75 2.36
N GLN A 117 2.47 14.05 2.95
CA GLN A 117 3.84 14.55 3.09
C GLN A 117 4.52 14.68 1.74
N VAL A 118 4.40 13.66 0.86
CA VAL A 118 4.93 13.71 -0.50
C VAL A 118 4.35 14.88 -1.27
N LYS A 119 3.02 15.04 -1.27
CA LYS A 119 2.36 16.18 -1.91
C LYS A 119 2.88 17.53 -1.44
N LYS A 120 3.23 17.65 -0.14
CA LYS A 120 3.83 18.86 0.41
C LYS A 120 5.25 19.10 -0.13
N ILE A 121 6.06 18.04 -0.25
CA ILE A 121 7.42 18.10 -0.79
C ILE A 121 7.37 18.54 -2.26
N LEU A 122 6.58 17.86 -3.08
CA LEU A 122 6.45 18.14 -4.51
C LEU A 122 6.01 19.57 -4.82
N LYS A 123 5.10 20.13 -3.99
CA LYS A 123 4.64 21.51 -4.13
C LYS A 123 5.66 22.54 -3.66
N LYS A 124 6.51 22.18 -2.70
CA LYS A 124 7.49 23.10 -2.14
C LYS A 124 8.69 23.30 -3.07
N ASP A 125 9.06 22.27 -3.77
CA ASP A 125 10.20 22.24 -4.69
C ASP A 125 9.77 21.53 -6.00
N PRO A 126 9.15 22.28 -6.92
CA PRO A 126 8.62 21.70 -8.16
C PRO A 126 9.69 21.38 -9.21
N GLU A 127 10.90 21.89 -9.05
CA GLU A 127 12.00 21.73 -10.02
C GLU A 127 12.85 20.49 -9.72
N THR A 128 12.92 20.06 -8.46
CA THR A 128 13.74 18.92 -8.08
C THR A 128 12.98 17.62 -8.26
N PRO A 129 13.50 16.65 -9.01
CA PRO A 129 12.92 15.31 -9.11
C PRO A 129 12.81 14.64 -7.74
N PHE A 130 11.69 13.98 -7.49
CA PHE A 130 11.42 13.30 -6.23
C PHE A 130 10.99 11.86 -6.46
N MET A 131 11.52 10.93 -5.69
CA MET A 131 11.10 9.53 -5.68
C MET A 131 10.87 8.98 -4.28
N LEU A 132 10.10 7.91 -4.19
CA LEU A 132 9.95 7.09 -2.99
C LEU A 132 10.96 5.96 -3.09
N CYS A 133 12.11 6.07 -2.41
CA CYS A 133 13.09 4.99 -2.42
C CYS A 133 12.54 3.72 -1.76
N GLU A 134 11.63 3.87 -0.81
CA GLU A 134 10.80 2.79 -0.28
C GLU A 134 9.42 3.32 0.11
N TYR A 135 8.36 2.55 -0.21
CA TYR A 135 7.01 2.86 0.24
C TYR A 135 6.15 1.59 0.30
N ALA A 136 4.96 1.72 0.88
CA ALA A 136 3.96 0.65 0.97
C ALA A 136 4.55 -0.67 1.47
N HIS A 137 5.30 -0.62 2.58
CA HIS A 137 5.93 -1.80 3.21
C HIS A 137 4.96 -2.97 3.29
N ALA A 138 5.32 -4.11 2.68
CA ALA A 138 4.39 -5.17 2.40
C ALA A 138 4.40 -6.31 3.45
N MET A 139 5.01 -6.10 4.61
CA MET A 139 5.01 -7.07 5.70
C MET A 139 3.60 -7.32 6.22
N GLY A 140 3.26 -8.57 6.50
CA GLY A 140 1.97 -8.96 7.05
C GLY A 140 0.79 -8.56 6.16
N ASN A 141 -0.30 -8.07 6.75
CA ASN A 141 -1.49 -7.62 6.05
C ASN A 141 -1.44 -6.11 5.79
N SER A 142 -0.49 -5.67 5.01
CA SER A 142 -0.23 -4.27 4.68
C SER A 142 -0.20 -4.01 3.18
N ASN A 143 0.56 -3.03 2.69
CA ASN A 143 0.62 -2.61 1.29
C ASN A 143 -0.67 -1.88 0.82
N GLY A 144 -1.22 -1.03 1.68
CA GLY A 144 -2.40 -0.20 1.39
C GLY A 144 -2.07 1.18 0.79
N ASN A 145 -3.13 1.94 0.47
CA ASN A 145 -3.07 3.32 -0.03
C ASN A 145 -2.31 3.53 -1.35
N LEU A 146 -2.18 2.50 -2.18
CA LEU A 146 -1.49 2.61 -3.46
C LEU A 146 -2.16 3.63 -4.40
N ASP A 147 -3.47 3.78 -4.33
CA ASP A 147 -4.24 4.78 -5.07
C ASP A 147 -3.80 6.22 -4.75
N GLU A 148 -3.62 6.55 -3.48
CA GLU A 148 -3.18 7.89 -3.07
C GLU A 148 -1.74 8.17 -3.51
N TYR A 149 -0.85 7.17 -3.48
CA TYR A 149 0.52 7.32 -3.97
C TYR A 149 0.57 7.47 -5.49
N LEU A 150 -0.18 6.65 -6.23
CA LEU A 150 -0.19 6.72 -7.70
C LEU A 150 -0.87 7.99 -8.22
N ALA A 151 -1.80 8.58 -7.46
CA ALA A 151 -2.35 9.90 -7.78
C ALA A 151 -1.27 11.00 -7.79
N LEU A 152 -0.11 10.78 -7.17
CA LEU A 152 1.02 11.70 -7.18
C LEU A 152 1.73 11.76 -8.54
N LEU A 153 1.53 10.78 -9.43
CA LEU A 153 2.04 10.81 -10.81
C LEU A 153 1.48 12.00 -11.62
N ALA A 154 0.45 12.67 -11.12
CA ALA A 154 -0.02 13.92 -11.70
C ALA A 154 0.96 15.11 -11.48
N TYR A 155 1.95 14.97 -10.61
CA TYR A 155 2.98 15.98 -10.39
C TYR A 155 4.19 15.69 -11.29
N PRO A 156 4.63 16.65 -12.14
CA PRO A 156 5.71 16.42 -13.12
C PRO A 156 7.06 16.05 -12.50
N ASN A 157 7.31 16.51 -11.27
CA ASN A 157 8.53 16.24 -10.51
C ASN A 157 8.47 14.95 -9.66
N PHE A 158 7.35 14.22 -9.68
CA PHE A 158 7.27 12.89 -9.07
C PHE A 158 7.70 11.82 -10.07
N MET A 159 8.81 11.16 -9.79
CA MET A 159 9.38 10.17 -10.72
C MET A 159 8.68 8.81 -10.60
N PHE A 160 8.83 8.16 -9.46
CA PHE A 160 8.34 6.80 -9.19
C PHE A 160 8.54 6.43 -7.71
N GLY A 161 8.16 5.21 -7.35
CA GLY A 161 8.42 4.64 -6.04
C GLY A 161 8.63 3.13 -6.10
N PHE A 162 9.35 2.61 -5.11
CA PHE A 162 9.63 1.19 -4.94
C PHE A 162 8.88 0.64 -3.74
N ILE A 163 8.02 -0.35 -3.98
CA ILE A 163 7.36 -1.09 -2.88
C ILE A 163 8.43 -1.90 -2.15
N TRP A 164 8.50 -1.79 -0.83
CA TRP A 164 9.32 -2.66 -0.02
C TRP A 164 8.48 -3.85 0.50
N ASP A 165 8.65 -5.12 0.03
CA ASP A 165 9.62 -5.39 -1.01
C ASP A 165 8.98 -6.31 -2.07
N PHE A 166 9.76 -6.79 -3.04
CA PHE A 166 9.23 -7.61 -4.14
C PHE A 166 9.01 -9.06 -3.72
N VAL A 167 9.98 -9.67 -3.02
CA VAL A 167 9.96 -11.09 -2.65
C VAL A 167 10.37 -11.27 -1.21
N ASP A 168 9.60 -12.05 -0.44
CA ASP A 168 10.01 -12.48 0.90
C ASP A 168 11.42 -13.06 0.89
N GLN A 169 12.25 -12.68 1.86
CA GLN A 169 13.66 -13.06 1.97
C GLN A 169 13.88 -14.32 2.83
N GLY A 170 12.89 -15.23 2.85
CA GLY A 170 13.02 -16.52 3.54
C GLY A 170 14.07 -17.42 2.90
N LEU A 171 14.73 -18.21 3.69
CA LEU A 171 15.80 -19.13 3.28
C LEU A 171 15.36 -20.59 3.40
N TYR A 172 15.82 -21.43 2.49
CA TYR A 172 15.68 -22.87 2.65
C TYR A 172 16.76 -23.40 3.59
N TYR A 173 16.31 -24.02 4.68
CA TYR A 173 17.18 -24.70 5.64
C TYR A 173 16.60 -26.09 5.93
N ASP A 174 17.41 -27.12 5.78
CA ASP A 174 17.02 -28.52 5.98
C ASP A 174 15.72 -28.91 5.23
N GLY A 175 15.61 -28.46 3.97
CA GLY A 175 14.47 -28.72 3.08
C GLY A 175 13.18 -27.98 3.43
N LYS A 176 13.20 -27.05 4.38
CA LYS A 176 12.07 -26.20 4.76
C LYS A 176 12.37 -24.74 4.50
N LEU A 177 11.34 -24.00 4.11
CA LEU A 177 11.42 -22.55 4.05
C LEU A 177 11.35 -21.99 5.48
N CYS A 178 12.37 -21.21 5.85
CA CYS A 178 12.56 -20.67 7.19
C CYS A 178 12.66 -19.16 7.17
N PHE A 179 12.18 -18.54 8.24
CA PHE A 179 12.36 -17.14 8.57
C PHE A 179 13.33 -16.96 9.74
N GLY A 180 13.55 -15.72 10.18
CA GLY A 180 14.34 -15.45 11.37
C GLY A 180 13.79 -16.18 12.60
N GLY A 181 14.66 -16.71 13.43
CA GLY A 181 14.30 -17.50 14.59
C GLY A 181 14.06 -19.01 14.34
N ASP A 182 13.59 -19.39 13.14
CA ASP A 182 13.31 -20.81 12.79
C ASP A 182 14.55 -21.70 12.88
N THR A 183 15.69 -21.16 12.47
CA THR A 183 16.98 -21.88 12.48
C THR A 183 17.66 -21.85 13.85
N LYS A 184 17.09 -21.16 14.82
CA LYS A 184 17.71 -20.88 16.13
C LYS A 184 19.05 -20.13 16.04
N ALA A 185 19.36 -19.53 14.90
CA ALA A 185 20.47 -18.60 14.74
C ALA A 185 20.15 -17.30 15.50
N TYR A 186 21.13 -16.73 16.18
CA TYR A 186 20.98 -15.50 16.94
C TYR A 186 22.19 -14.57 16.68
N PRO A 187 21.98 -13.26 16.53
CA PRO A 187 20.70 -12.54 16.58
C PRO A 187 19.89 -12.71 15.30
N ASP A 188 18.57 -12.54 15.38
CA ASP A 188 17.63 -12.52 14.26
C ASP A 188 16.51 -11.49 14.52
N ASP A 189 15.77 -11.12 13.47
CA ASP A 189 14.65 -10.19 13.53
C ASP A 189 13.30 -10.90 13.28
N ASP A 190 13.23 -12.17 13.66
CA ASP A 190 12.00 -12.98 13.59
C ASP A 190 11.47 -13.07 12.14
N ASN A 191 10.20 -12.74 11.88
CA ASN A 191 9.60 -12.75 10.55
C ASN A 191 9.77 -11.44 9.77
N PHE A 192 10.69 -10.56 10.17
CA PHE A 192 10.88 -9.25 9.53
C PHE A 192 11.40 -9.34 8.09
N ASN A 193 11.84 -10.51 7.65
CA ASN A 193 12.20 -10.83 6.28
C ASN A 193 11.00 -11.30 5.40
N ALA A 194 9.77 -11.34 5.97
CA ALA A 194 8.55 -11.70 5.26
C ALA A 194 7.76 -10.45 4.82
N ASN A 195 8.39 -9.62 3.98
CA ASN A 195 7.89 -8.31 3.57
C ASN A 195 7.65 -8.17 2.05
N GLY A 196 7.67 -9.28 1.32
CA GLY A 196 7.46 -9.33 -0.11
C GLY A 196 5.99 -9.26 -0.56
N ILE A 197 5.77 -8.79 -1.79
CA ILE A 197 4.50 -8.97 -2.50
C ILE A 197 4.41 -10.35 -3.16
N LEU A 198 5.53 -11.06 -3.25
CA LEU A 198 5.64 -12.49 -3.57
C LEU A 198 6.19 -13.24 -2.37
N CYS A 199 5.76 -14.48 -2.21
CA CYS A 199 6.36 -15.39 -1.23
C CYS A 199 7.77 -15.78 -1.64
N SER A 200 8.59 -16.31 -0.71
CA SER A 200 9.97 -16.73 -0.97
C SER A 200 10.06 -17.82 -2.06
N ASP A 201 9.03 -18.64 -2.22
CA ASP A 201 8.92 -19.64 -3.30
C ASP A 201 8.38 -19.07 -4.62
N ARG A 202 8.29 -17.74 -4.72
CA ARG A 202 7.81 -16.96 -5.88
C ARG A 202 6.31 -17.06 -6.15
N LYS A 203 5.53 -17.67 -5.29
CA LYS A 203 4.08 -17.63 -5.41
C LYS A 203 3.55 -16.24 -5.08
N GLU A 204 2.47 -15.87 -5.74
CA GLU A 204 1.81 -14.60 -5.48
C GLU A 204 1.23 -14.56 -4.08
N ASN A 205 1.54 -13.51 -3.35
CA ASN A 205 0.87 -13.17 -2.11
C ASN A 205 -0.44 -12.44 -2.45
N ALA A 206 -1.44 -12.48 -1.57
CA ALA A 206 -2.71 -11.77 -1.76
C ALA A 206 -2.55 -10.27 -2.07
N LYS A 207 -1.49 -9.65 -1.59
CA LYS A 207 -1.11 -8.24 -1.87
C LYS A 207 -0.84 -7.98 -3.36
N MET A 208 -0.41 -9.00 -4.10
CA MET A 208 -0.08 -8.89 -5.52
C MET A 208 -1.30 -8.48 -6.36
N GLU A 209 -2.50 -8.90 -5.99
CA GLU A 209 -3.74 -8.49 -6.67
C GLU A 209 -3.94 -6.96 -6.64
N THR A 210 -3.64 -6.33 -5.51
CA THR A 210 -3.70 -4.88 -5.39
C THR A 210 -2.65 -4.20 -6.26
N VAL A 211 -1.43 -4.73 -6.28
CA VAL A 211 -0.34 -4.20 -7.11
C VAL A 211 -0.66 -4.35 -8.60
N LYS A 212 -1.13 -5.52 -9.05
CA LYS A 212 -1.57 -5.76 -10.43
C LYS A 212 -2.60 -4.71 -10.89
N TYR A 213 -3.60 -4.47 -10.04
CA TYR A 213 -4.65 -3.50 -10.35
C TYR A 213 -4.08 -2.08 -10.50
N TYR A 214 -3.38 -1.60 -9.49
CA TYR A 214 -2.92 -0.21 -9.47
C TYR A 214 -1.75 0.06 -10.43
N TYR A 215 -0.90 -0.93 -10.70
CA TYR A 215 0.22 -0.78 -11.64
C TYR A 215 -0.19 -1.05 -13.09
N SER A 216 -1.40 -1.56 -13.33
CA SER A 216 -1.92 -1.70 -14.68
C SER A 216 -2.04 -0.33 -15.34
N LYS A 217 -1.51 -0.21 -16.56
CA LYS A 217 -1.67 0.98 -17.39
C LYS A 217 -3.05 1.05 -18.08
N VAL A 218 -3.82 -0.04 -18.04
CA VAL A 218 -5.20 -0.07 -18.51
C VAL A 218 -6.10 -0.11 -17.29
N GLN A 219 -6.83 0.97 -17.07
CA GLN A 219 -7.72 1.12 -15.93
C GLN A 219 -9.18 1.04 -16.39
N ALA A 220 -10.07 0.68 -15.48
CA ALA A 220 -11.50 0.62 -15.74
C ALA A 220 -12.31 1.28 -14.62
N SER A 221 -13.40 1.91 -15.00
CA SER A 221 -14.44 2.35 -14.08
C SER A 221 -15.76 1.74 -14.52
N LEU A 222 -16.55 1.26 -13.56
CA LEU A 222 -17.85 0.62 -13.78
C LEU A 222 -18.94 1.48 -13.15
N ASP A 223 -20.02 1.69 -13.89
CA ASP A 223 -21.30 2.13 -13.36
C ASP A 223 -22.40 1.15 -13.77
N GLU A 224 -23.65 1.43 -13.41
CA GLU A 224 -24.77 0.53 -13.69
C GLU A 224 -24.93 0.17 -15.16
N LYS A 225 -24.59 1.08 -16.08
CA LYS A 225 -24.89 0.98 -17.52
C LYS A 225 -23.67 0.89 -18.41
N ARG A 226 -22.50 1.27 -17.92
CA ARG A 226 -21.29 1.40 -18.73
C ARG A 226 -20.04 0.98 -17.98
N ILE A 227 -19.08 0.60 -18.82
CA ILE A 227 -17.70 0.36 -18.43
C ILE A 227 -16.87 1.38 -19.21
N LEU A 228 -16.14 2.24 -18.53
CA LEU A 228 -15.15 3.12 -19.12
C LEU A 228 -13.79 2.43 -19.04
N ILE A 229 -13.14 2.21 -20.18
CA ILE A 229 -11.77 1.69 -20.24
C ILE A 229 -10.84 2.84 -20.62
N ILE A 230 -9.81 3.06 -19.79
CA ILE A 230 -8.79 4.09 -19.97
C ILE A 230 -7.48 3.39 -20.28
N ASN A 231 -6.88 3.65 -21.42
CA ASN A 231 -5.60 3.09 -21.83
C ASN A 231 -4.45 4.09 -21.64
N GLY A 232 -3.73 3.98 -20.52
CA GLY A 232 -2.54 4.78 -20.21
C GLY A 232 -1.22 4.20 -20.75
N ARG A 233 -1.25 3.21 -21.66
CA ARG A 233 -0.06 2.69 -22.32
C ARG A 233 0.50 3.70 -23.32
N ASN A 234 1.80 3.67 -23.57
CA ASN A 234 2.45 4.61 -24.47
C ASN A 234 2.29 4.24 -25.95
N THR A 235 2.26 2.95 -26.29
CA THR A 235 2.37 2.49 -27.67
C THR A 235 1.37 1.42 -28.08
N LEU A 236 0.80 0.68 -27.13
CA LEU A 236 -0.10 -0.44 -27.41
C LEU A 236 -1.56 -0.09 -27.20
N SER A 237 -2.42 -0.43 -28.16
CA SER A 237 -3.87 -0.46 -27.97
C SER A 237 -4.27 -1.59 -27.02
N THR A 238 -5.57 -1.72 -26.72
CA THR A 238 -6.10 -2.82 -25.89
C THR A 238 -6.47 -4.07 -26.71
N GLU A 239 -6.03 -4.19 -27.95
CA GLU A 239 -6.33 -5.35 -28.82
C GLU A 239 -5.74 -6.66 -28.31
N ASP A 240 -4.64 -6.59 -27.57
CA ASP A 240 -3.99 -7.72 -26.90
C ASP A 240 -4.72 -8.18 -25.62
N LEU A 241 -5.78 -7.46 -25.21
CA LEU A 241 -6.52 -7.73 -23.99
C LEU A 241 -7.88 -8.38 -24.25
N SER A 242 -8.27 -9.24 -23.32
CA SER A 242 -9.61 -9.80 -23.21
C SER A 242 -10.37 -9.11 -22.06
N PHE A 243 -11.66 -8.92 -22.28
CA PHE A 243 -12.56 -8.35 -21.28
C PHE A 243 -13.73 -9.29 -21.08
N VAL A 244 -14.08 -9.58 -19.82
CA VAL A 244 -15.29 -10.33 -19.47
C VAL A 244 -16.06 -9.52 -18.44
N TYR A 245 -17.30 -9.18 -18.76
CA TYR A 245 -18.24 -8.61 -17.81
C TYR A 245 -19.04 -9.71 -17.17
N GLU A 246 -19.13 -9.71 -15.86
CA GLU A 246 -19.94 -10.64 -15.08
C GLU A 246 -20.88 -9.88 -14.15
N LEU A 247 -22.09 -10.40 -13.99
CA LEU A 247 -23.07 -9.91 -13.05
C LEU A 247 -23.45 -11.02 -12.06
N TYR A 248 -23.45 -10.67 -10.79
CA TYR A 248 -23.86 -11.55 -9.69
C TYR A 248 -25.10 -10.97 -9.02
N GLU A 249 -26.11 -11.81 -8.75
CA GLU A 249 -27.32 -11.51 -7.96
C GLU A 249 -27.26 -12.31 -6.65
N ASP A 250 -27.26 -11.65 -5.50
CA ASP A 250 -27.15 -12.24 -4.16
C ASP A 250 -25.97 -13.24 -3.99
N GLY A 251 -24.90 -13.06 -4.77
CA GLY A 251 -23.71 -13.91 -4.77
C GLY A 251 -23.65 -14.93 -5.90
N ASP A 252 -24.75 -15.23 -6.56
CA ASP A 252 -24.81 -16.15 -7.69
C ASP A 252 -24.52 -15.44 -9.01
N LYS A 253 -23.67 -16.04 -9.86
CA LYS A 253 -23.39 -15.50 -11.18
C LYS A 253 -24.57 -15.69 -12.12
N VAL A 254 -25.20 -14.59 -12.54
CA VAL A 254 -26.39 -14.61 -13.40
C VAL A 254 -26.10 -14.21 -14.85
N LEU A 255 -24.96 -13.55 -15.10
CA LEU A 255 -24.55 -13.17 -16.46
C LEU A 255 -23.03 -13.26 -16.57
N SER A 256 -22.54 -13.74 -17.71
CA SER A 256 -21.14 -13.65 -18.13
C SER A 256 -21.09 -13.27 -19.60
N HIS A 257 -20.45 -12.15 -19.90
CA HIS A 257 -20.42 -11.57 -21.25
C HIS A 257 -19.00 -11.18 -21.65
N PRO A 258 -18.31 -12.01 -22.49
CA PRO A 258 -17.03 -11.63 -23.06
C PRO A 258 -17.23 -10.57 -24.14
N PHE A 259 -16.33 -9.57 -24.20
CA PHE A 259 -16.33 -8.56 -25.22
C PHE A 259 -14.93 -8.14 -25.62
N SER A 260 -14.80 -7.45 -26.72
CA SER A 260 -13.56 -6.82 -27.17
C SER A 260 -13.78 -5.32 -27.35
N LEU A 261 -12.80 -4.54 -26.92
CA LEU A 261 -12.84 -3.09 -27.07
C LEU A 261 -11.42 -2.59 -27.38
N THR A 262 -11.26 -2.01 -28.57
CA THR A 262 -10.00 -1.37 -28.95
C THR A 262 -9.99 0.07 -28.45
N VAL A 263 -9.05 0.37 -27.54
CA VAL A 263 -8.78 1.70 -27.00
C VAL A 263 -7.34 2.05 -27.34
N LEU A 264 -7.13 3.15 -28.05
CA LEU A 264 -5.79 3.57 -28.44
C LEU A 264 -4.97 4.08 -27.25
N PRO A 265 -3.64 4.14 -27.35
CA PRO A 265 -2.80 4.73 -26.32
C PRO A 265 -3.25 6.14 -25.92
N HIS A 266 -3.22 6.42 -24.60
CA HIS A 266 -3.61 7.70 -24.02
C HIS A 266 -5.04 8.16 -24.34
N THR A 267 -5.95 7.21 -24.66
CA THR A 267 -7.37 7.49 -24.88
C THR A 267 -8.24 6.65 -23.94
N GLU A 268 -9.53 6.97 -23.94
CA GLU A 268 -10.55 6.23 -23.23
C GLU A 268 -11.73 5.90 -24.13
N LYS A 269 -12.48 4.87 -23.78
CA LYS A 269 -13.68 4.45 -24.53
C LYS A 269 -14.68 3.77 -23.60
N GLU A 270 -15.95 4.05 -23.84
CA GLU A 270 -17.06 3.43 -23.13
C GLU A 270 -17.55 2.16 -23.83
N TYR A 271 -17.95 1.19 -23.01
CA TYR A 271 -18.68 0.00 -23.42
C TYR A 271 -20.01 -0.08 -22.67
N GLN A 272 -21.12 -0.29 -23.37
CA GLN A 272 -22.43 -0.45 -22.75
C GLN A 272 -22.55 -1.88 -22.20
N VAL A 273 -22.85 -2.00 -20.91
CA VAL A 273 -23.10 -3.32 -20.31
C VAL A 273 -24.39 -3.90 -20.87
N PRO A 274 -24.52 -5.24 -20.97
CA PRO A 274 -25.78 -5.86 -21.35
C PRO A 274 -26.93 -5.45 -20.43
N ASP A 275 -28.10 -5.22 -20.99
CA ASP A 275 -29.32 -4.96 -20.22
C ASP A 275 -29.64 -6.11 -19.29
N TYR A 276 -30.06 -5.82 -18.07
CA TYR A 276 -30.50 -6.78 -17.10
C TYR A 276 -31.71 -6.26 -16.33
N ASP A 277 -32.67 -7.14 -16.05
CA ASP A 277 -33.88 -6.81 -15.27
C ASP A 277 -33.56 -6.89 -13.76
N TYR A 278 -33.12 -5.77 -13.21
CA TYR A 278 -32.77 -5.65 -11.79
C TYR A 278 -34.01 -5.70 -10.90
N LYS A 279 -34.04 -6.64 -9.97
CA LYS A 279 -35.14 -6.84 -9.03
C LYS A 279 -34.93 -6.01 -7.76
N GLU A 280 -36.01 -5.45 -7.24
CA GLU A 280 -35.99 -4.76 -5.96
C GLU A 280 -35.65 -5.72 -4.81
N GLY A 281 -34.90 -5.25 -3.82
CA GLY A 281 -34.49 -6.02 -2.65
C GLY A 281 -33.34 -7.00 -2.87
N LYS A 282 -32.78 -7.03 -4.07
CA LYS A 282 -31.60 -7.84 -4.40
C LYS A 282 -30.31 -7.03 -4.33
N THR A 283 -29.22 -7.73 -4.06
CA THR A 283 -27.86 -7.18 -4.12
C THR A 283 -27.21 -7.63 -5.40
N TYR A 284 -26.62 -6.68 -6.14
CA TYR A 284 -25.91 -6.97 -7.38
C TYR A 284 -24.46 -6.56 -7.26
N ILE A 285 -23.58 -7.38 -7.83
CA ILE A 285 -22.16 -7.07 -7.99
C ILE A 285 -21.84 -7.21 -9.48
N GLN A 286 -21.41 -6.11 -10.07
CA GLN A 286 -20.78 -6.13 -11.39
C GLN A 286 -19.29 -6.41 -11.23
N GLN A 287 -18.74 -7.25 -12.08
CA GLN A 287 -17.31 -7.54 -12.13
C GLN A 287 -16.82 -7.43 -13.56
N LEU A 288 -15.74 -6.67 -13.77
CA LEU A 288 -14.97 -6.68 -14.99
C LEU A 288 -13.69 -7.46 -14.74
N ILE A 289 -13.42 -8.44 -15.59
CA ILE A 289 -12.19 -9.23 -15.62
C ILE A 289 -11.39 -8.76 -16.83
N VAL A 290 -10.14 -8.38 -16.62
CA VAL A 290 -9.22 -7.95 -17.67
C VAL A 290 -8.04 -8.91 -17.71
N GLY A 291 -7.81 -9.52 -18.87
CA GLY A 291 -6.74 -10.47 -19.08
C GLY A 291 -6.00 -10.23 -20.39
N LYS A 292 -4.89 -10.92 -20.60
CA LYS A 292 -4.21 -10.99 -21.89
C LYS A 292 -4.82 -12.07 -22.77
N LYS A 293 -4.92 -11.82 -24.07
CA LYS A 293 -5.35 -12.82 -25.08
C LYS A 293 -4.23 -13.82 -25.40
N ASP A 294 -2.99 -13.35 -25.34
CA ASP A 294 -1.85 -14.17 -25.74
C ASP A 294 -1.61 -15.28 -24.74
N VAL A 295 -1.69 -16.52 -25.23
CA VAL A 295 -1.35 -17.74 -24.52
C VAL A 295 0.11 -18.06 -24.82
N SER A 296 0.94 -18.20 -23.80
CA SER A 296 2.32 -18.66 -23.92
C SER A 296 2.51 -19.91 -23.05
N GLU A 297 3.64 -20.62 -23.21
CA GLU A 297 3.99 -21.71 -22.29
C GLU A 297 4.03 -21.25 -20.83
N GLU A 298 4.41 -20.00 -20.60
CA GLU A 298 4.46 -19.37 -19.26
C GLU A 298 3.07 -18.93 -18.77
N PHE A 299 2.11 -18.73 -19.68
CA PHE A 299 0.74 -18.27 -19.38
C PHE A 299 -0.28 -19.04 -20.22
N PRO A 300 -0.56 -20.31 -19.89
CA PRO A 300 -1.31 -21.24 -20.77
C PRO A 300 -2.79 -20.91 -20.92
N GLU A 301 -3.40 -20.09 -20.07
CA GLU A 301 -4.83 -19.74 -20.15
C GLU A 301 -5.09 -18.21 -20.27
N GLY A 302 -4.08 -17.48 -20.69
CA GLY A 302 -4.15 -16.01 -20.66
C GLY A 302 -3.93 -15.49 -19.24
N THR A 303 -3.12 -14.46 -19.13
CA THR A 303 -2.79 -13.88 -17.83
C THR A 303 -3.93 -13.00 -17.38
N LEU A 304 -4.52 -13.29 -16.22
CA LEU A 304 -5.38 -12.35 -15.51
C LEU A 304 -4.54 -11.13 -15.12
N LEU A 305 -4.88 -9.95 -15.63
CA LEU A 305 -4.23 -8.71 -15.20
C LEU A 305 -4.85 -8.21 -13.90
N TYR A 306 -6.16 -8.08 -13.85
CA TYR A 306 -6.92 -7.73 -12.64
C TYR A 306 -8.41 -7.95 -12.82
N SER A 307 -9.16 -7.91 -11.71
CA SER A 307 -10.61 -7.77 -11.72
C SER A 307 -11.04 -6.49 -10.99
N LYS A 308 -12.07 -5.83 -11.50
CA LYS A 308 -12.71 -4.65 -10.90
C LYS A 308 -14.15 -4.97 -10.56
N ARG A 309 -14.54 -4.71 -9.31
CA ARG A 309 -15.92 -4.90 -8.86
C ARG A 309 -16.61 -3.57 -8.57
N HIS A 310 -17.88 -3.54 -8.85
CA HIS A 310 -18.78 -2.45 -8.50
C HIS A 310 -20.06 -3.02 -7.89
N SER A 311 -20.42 -2.57 -6.70
CA SER A 311 -21.60 -3.05 -5.99
C SER A 311 -22.79 -2.15 -6.32
N LEU A 312 -23.87 -2.77 -6.81
CA LEU A 312 -25.16 -2.13 -7.02
C LEU A 312 -26.12 -2.67 -5.95
N PHE A 313 -26.45 -1.83 -4.99
CA PHE A 313 -27.43 -2.20 -3.98
C PHE A 313 -28.81 -1.65 -4.35
N ARG A 314 -29.77 -2.54 -4.51
CA ARG A 314 -31.19 -2.22 -4.73
C ARG A 314 -31.95 -2.47 -3.42
N PRO A 315 -31.88 -1.56 -2.45
CA PRO A 315 -32.57 -1.76 -1.19
C PRO A 315 -34.08 -1.84 -1.45
N PHE A 316 -34.74 -2.65 -0.65
CA PHE A 316 -36.20 -2.46 -0.51
C PHE A 316 -36.46 -0.98 -0.19
N ASP A 317 -37.55 -0.46 -0.69
CA ASP A 317 -38.01 0.86 -0.25
C ASP A 317 -38.18 0.85 1.27
N LYS A 318 -37.15 1.34 1.97
CA LYS A 318 -37.09 1.36 3.44
C LYS A 318 -37.79 2.56 4.04
N THR A 319 -38.46 3.36 3.24
CA THR A 319 -39.18 4.53 3.76
C THR A 319 -40.29 4.10 4.75
N GLY A 320 -40.77 2.85 4.66
CA GLY A 320 -41.70 2.28 5.63
C GLY A 320 -41.10 1.81 6.96
N HIS A 321 -39.73 1.68 7.05
CA HIS A 321 -39.06 1.22 8.26
C HIS A 321 -38.28 2.30 9.02
N ILE A 322 -38.11 3.49 8.46
CA ILE A 322 -37.72 4.64 9.24
C ILE A 322 -38.94 5.11 9.95
N VAL A 323 -39.06 4.73 11.23
CA VAL A 323 -40.04 5.29 12.13
C VAL A 323 -39.83 6.80 12.13
N THR A 324 -40.64 7.51 11.32
CA THR A 324 -40.67 8.97 11.36
C THR A 324 -41.20 9.33 12.75
N HIS A 325 -40.33 9.97 13.51
CA HIS A 325 -40.59 10.36 14.88
C HIS A 325 -41.81 11.29 14.93
N LYS A 326 -42.99 10.75 15.16
CA LYS A 326 -44.03 11.52 15.80
C LYS A 326 -43.47 11.86 17.17
N LYS A 327 -43.45 13.13 17.56
CA LYS A 327 -43.15 13.52 18.94
C LYS A 327 -44.08 12.77 19.85
N GLU A 328 -43.64 11.66 20.43
CA GLU A 328 -44.42 10.95 21.42
C GLU A 328 -44.47 11.76 22.70
N LYS A 329 -45.66 12.02 23.19
CA LYS A 329 -45.87 12.65 24.49
C LYS A 329 -45.50 11.66 25.60
N GLY A 330 -44.83 12.14 26.65
CA GLY A 330 -44.51 11.34 27.83
C GLY A 330 -43.13 10.72 27.85
N LEU A 331 -42.25 11.05 26.88
CA LEU A 331 -40.82 10.72 26.96
C LEU A 331 -40.11 11.70 27.90
N GLU A 332 -39.50 11.16 28.94
CA GLU A 332 -38.61 11.90 29.85
C GLU A 332 -37.16 11.54 29.58
N ALA A 333 -36.29 12.54 29.49
CA ALA A 333 -34.87 12.33 29.28
C ALA A 333 -34.05 12.96 30.41
N PHE A 334 -33.15 12.17 30.98
CA PHE A 334 -32.27 12.57 32.07
C PHE A 334 -30.80 12.42 31.61
N ALA A 335 -30.00 13.46 31.81
CA ALA A 335 -28.57 13.39 31.51
C ALA A 335 -27.74 13.53 32.78
N SER A 336 -26.88 12.56 33.04
CA SER A 336 -25.81 12.64 34.03
C SER A 336 -24.45 12.81 33.34
N THR A 337 -23.37 12.86 34.10
CA THR A 337 -22.01 12.87 33.58
C THR A 337 -21.73 11.62 32.71
N LEU A 338 -22.22 10.46 33.13
CA LEU A 338 -21.90 9.17 32.53
C LEU A 338 -23.00 8.63 31.60
N HIS A 339 -24.27 9.04 31.79
CA HIS A 339 -25.41 8.43 31.10
C HIS A 339 -26.36 9.46 30.50
N LEU A 340 -27.00 9.08 29.42
CA LEU A 340 -28.24 9.62 28.92
C LEU A 340 -29.32 8.54 29.11
N THR A 341 -30.30 8.80 29.98
CA THR A 341 -31.39 7.88 30.25
C THR A 341 -32.69 8.42 29.68
N VAL A 342 -33.42 7.62 28.97
CA VAL A 342 -34.74 7.92 28.43
C VAL A 342 -35.76 6.99 29.07
N LYS A 343 -36.84 7.54 29.57
CA LYS A 343 -37.93 6.81 30.24
C LYS A 343 -39.27 7.14 29.60
N LYS A 344 -40.11 6.11 29.46
CA LYS A 344 -41.51 6.27 29.13
C LYS A 344 -42.30 5.17 29.85
N ASP A 345 -43.24 5.57 30.71
CA ASP A 345 -44.00 4.66 31.57
C ASP A 345 -43.00 3.78 32.37
N ASP A 346 -43.16 2.46 32.28
CA ASP A 346 -42.25 1.49 32.93
C ASP A 346 -41.04 1.11 32.10
N PHE A 347 -40.88 1.65 30.87
CA PHE A 347 -39.73 1.34 30.01
C PHE A 347 -38.62 2.33 30.18
N VAL A 348 -37.40 1.85 30.46
CA VAL A 348 -36.18 2.65 30.67
C VAL A 348 -35.09 2.17 29.75
N VAL A 349 -34.45 3.12 29.04
CA VAL A 349 -33.22 2.88 28.24
C VAL A 349 -32.16 3.86 28.65
N SER A 350 -30.92 3.38 28.87
CA SER A 350 -29.79 4.20 29.21
C SER A 350 -28.62 3.99 28.27
N PHE A 351 -28.00 5.11 27.86
CA PHE A 351 -26.86 5.14 26.99
C PHE A 351 -25.64 5.69 27.71
N TYR A 352 -24.49 5.07 27.53
CA TYR A 352 -23.24 5.50 28.15
C TYR A 352 -22.60 6.66 27.36
N LYS A 353 -22.12 7.69 28.05
CA LYS A 353 -21.64 8.95 27.45
C LYS A 353 -20.12 9.13 27.33
N PRO A 354 -19.26 8.50 28.16
CA PRO A 354 -17.84 8.76 28.13
C PRO A 354 -17.18 8.60 26.76
N MET A 355 -16.09 9.34 26.54
CA MET A 355 -15.35 9.35 25.29
C MET A 355 -14.88 7.95 24.92
N GLY A 356 -14.99 7.59 23.65
CA GLY A 356 -14.67 6.24 23.13
C GLY A 356 -15.87 5.28 23.12
N MET A 357 -16.86 5.51 23.98
CA MET A 357 -18.05 4.64 24.09
C MET A 357 -19.37 5.43 24.00
N ARG A 358 -19.35 6.61 23.45
CA ARG A 358 -20.55 7.47 23.36
C ARG A 358 -21.66 6.80 22.59
N GLY A 359 -22.84 6.72 23.21
CA GLY A 359 -24.04 6.14 22.62
C GLY A 359 -24.14 4.64 22.75
N THR A 360 -23.22 3.96 23.47
CA THR A 360 -23.38 2.54 23.77
C THR A 360 -24.59 2.31 24.67
N LEU A 361 -25.39 1.30 24.32
CA LEU A 361 -26.53 0.88 25.10
C LEU A 361 -26.05 0.25 26.40
N ASP A 362 -26.39 0.86 27.52
CA ASP A 362 -25.87 0.47 28.84
C ASP A 362 -26.90 -0.31 29.65
N TYR A 363 -28.17 0.06 29.54
CA TYR A 363 -29.25 -0.52 30.32
C TYR A 363 -30.56 -0.42 29.60
N ILE A 364 -31.38 -1.50 29.66
CA ILE A 364 -32.77 -1.53 29.26
C ILE A 364 -33.55 -2.25 30.36
N ALA A 365 -34.68 -1.70 30.78
CA ALA A 365 -35.59 -2.36 31.71
C ALA A 365 -37.07 -2.08 31.40
N LEU A 366 -37.89 -2.99 31.79
CA LEU A 366 -39.34 -2.85 31.81
C LEU A 366 -39.85 -3.07 33.24
N GLY A 367 -40.32 -2.02 33.87
CA GLY A 367 -40.60 -2.03 35.32
C GLY A 367 -39.29 -2.26 36.12
N GLU A 368 -39.32 -3.24 37.00
CA GLU A 368 -38.18 -3.65 37.81
C GLU A 368 -37.32 -4.72 37.10
N GLU A 369 -37.73 -5.22 35.94
CA GLU A 369 -37.03 -6.29 35.21
C GLU A 369 -35.99 -5.74 34.25
N PRO A 370 -34.66 -6.01 34.43
CA PRO A 370 -33.64 -5.65 33.49
C PRO A 370 -33.66 -6.59 32.28
N LEU A 371 -33.88 -6.01 31.09
CA LEU A 371 -33.86 -6.72 29.82
C LEU A 371 -32.42 -6.85 29.24
N LEU A 372 -31.50 -6.04 29.72
CA LEU A 372 -30.11 -6.06 29.33
C LEU A 372 -29.23 -6.32 30.56
N GLN A 373 -28.53 -7.45 30.60
CA GLN A 373 -27.71 -7.86 31.77
C GLN A 373 -26.35 -7.19 31.83
N LYS A 374 -25.80 -6.79 30.68
CA LYS A 374 -24.51 -6.11 30.57
C LYS A 374 -24.55 -5.09 29.45
N ARG A 375 -23.72 -4.05 29.57
CA ARG A 375 -23.53 -3.05 28.53
C ARG A 375 -23.20 -3.71 27.19
N VAL A 376 -23.84 -3.23 26.11
CA VAL A 376 -23.46 -3.57 24.74
C VAL A 376 -22.23 -2.77 24.40
N THR A 377 -21.06 -3.40 24.33
CA THR A 377 -19.83 -2.76 23.91
C THR A 377 -19.52 -3.15 22.46
N PRO A 378 -19.19 -2.18 21.59
CA PRO A 378 -18.70 -2.53 20.28
C PRO A 378 -17.39 -3.35 20.43
N MET A 379 -17.36 -4.53 19.87
CA MET A 379 -16.16 -5.35 19.85
C MET A 379 -15.42 -5.06 18.54
N LEU A 380 -14.41 -4.17 18.62
CA LEU A 380 -13.53 -3.83 17.50
C LEU A 380 -12.25 -4.68 17.60
N TYR A 381 -12.43 -6.00 17.62
CA TYR A 381 -11.29 -6.91 17.67
C TYR A 381 -11.01 -7.48 16.28
N ARG A 382 -9.77 -7.41 15.87
CA ARG A 382 -9.18 -8.24 14.82
C ARG A 382 -7.84 -8.78 15.29
N PRO A 383 -7.37 -9.93 14.79
CA PRO A 383 -6.00 -10.35 15.02
C PRO A 383 -5.04 -9.24 14.57
N CYS A 384 -4.05 -8.92 15.43
CA CYS A 384 -3.03 -7.95 15.08
C CYS A 384 -2.18 -8.47 13.92
N THR A 385 -1.88 -7.57 12.98
CA THR A 385 -0.86 -7.82 11.97
C THR A 385 0.52 -7.43 12.53
N ASP A 386 1.59 -7.82 11.85
CA ASP A 386 2.93 -7.43 12.26
C ASP A 386 3.12 -5.91 12.30
N ASN A 387 2.44 -5.18 11.42
CA ASN A 387 2.46 -3.72 11.42
C ASN A 387 1.71 -3.10 12.62
N ASP A 388 0.86 -3.85 13.27
CA ASP A 388 0.12 -3.39 14.46
C ASP A 388 0.93 -3.54 15.76
N ARG A 389 2.04 -4.24 15.77
CA ARG A 389 2.84 -4.52 16.98
C ARG A 389 3.18 -3.26 17.79
N MET A 390 3.47 -2.16 17.11
CA MET A 390 3.80 -0.88 17.72
C MET A 390 2.62 -0.19 18.41
N ILE A 391 1.38 -0.58 18.07
CA ILE A 391 0.13 -0.01 18.58
C ILE A 391 -0.77 -1.07 19.22
N GLU A 392 -0.20 -2.21 19.54
CA GLU A 392 -0.90 -3.38 20.09
C GLU A 392 -1.76 -3.03 21.31
N SER A 393 -1.30 -2.11 22.15
CA SER A 393 -2.05 -1.64 23.33
C SER A 393 -3.41 -1.02 22.98
N PHE A 394 -3.59 -0.50 21.76
CA PHE A 394 -4.89 0.01 21.29
C PHE A 394 -5.89 -1.10 20.99
N PHE A 395 -5.41 -2.29 20.58
CA PHE A 395 -6.24 -3.43 20.21
C PHE A 395 -6.53 -4.38 21.37
N HIS A 396 -5.71 -4.34 22.40
CA HIS A 396 -5.83 -5.19 23.58
C HIS A 396 -6.30 -4.45 24.84
N ALA A 397 -6.49 -3.15 24.77
CA ALA A 397 -7.05 -2.40 25.90
C ALA A 397 -8.47 -2.93 26.18
N PRO A 398 -8.75 -3.42 27.40
CA PRO A 398 -10.12 -3.73 27.77
C PRO A 398 -10.92 -2.43 27.79
N TYR A 399 -11.96 -2.38 26.99
CA TYR A 399 -12.94 -1.29 26.99
C TYR A 399 -13.87 -1.37 28.17
#